data_3295d5642ba86834aa865b3ba7282074
#
_entry.id   3295d5642ba86834aa865b3ba7282074
#
_cell.length_a   1.000
_cell.length_b   1.000
_cell.length_c   1.000
_cell.angle_alpha   90.00
_cell.angle_beta   90.00
_cell.angle_gamma   90.00
#
_symmetry.space_group_name_H-M   'P 1'
#
loop_
_entity.id
_entity.type
_entity.pdbx_description
1 polymer ?
#
loop_
_entity_poly.entity_id
_entity_poly.type
_entity_poly.pdbx_seq_one_letter_code
_entity_poly.pdbx_strand_id
1 'polypeptide(L)'
;AAVVMAFDESGQADTVNRKFEICSRAYEILTKKIKFPPQDIIFDPNIFAVATGIKEHNNYALDFFEATKLIKKELPLAKVSGGVSNVSFSFRGNNQVREAMHSCFLYHAIKAGMDMAIVNAGQITIYEQIPKDLREAIEDVFFNKDDGATDRLIDISGKFSKNVEKQKVTKEWREQSVEERVKYSLINGINEYIENDTEELRNKLNKPLEIIEGPLMDGMNIVGDLFGACLLYTSDAADDGVG
;
A
#
# COMPACT_ATOMS: atom_id res chain seq x y z
N ALA A 1 7.46 -21.93 9.73
CA ALA A 1 6.17 -21.21 9.66
C ALA A 1 5.75 -21.09 8.19
N ALA A 2 4.46 -20.95 7.94
CA ALA A 2 3.90 -20.73 6.62
C ALA A 2 2.97 -19.51 6.66
N VAL A 3 3.11 -18.60 5.69
CA VAL A 3 2.17 -17.50 5.47
C VAL A 3 1.10 -17.99 4.50
N VAL A 4 -0.16 -17.79 4.86
CA VAL A 4 -1.33 -18.18 4.07
C VAL A 4 -2.19 -16.96 3.84
N MET A 5 -2.25 -16.51 2.60
CA MET A 5 -3.09 -15.38 2.21
C MET A 5 -4.56 -15.82 2.09
N ALA A 6 -5.47 -14.93 2.44
CA ALA A 6 -6.91 -15.13 2.23
C ALA A 6 -7.26 -14.99 0.75
N PHE A 7 -6.92 -16.01 -0.03
CA PHE A 7 -7.06 -16.09 -1.48
C PHE A 7 -7.73 -17.40 -1.86
N ASP A 8 -8.68 -17.37 -2.77
CA ASP A 8 -9.34 -18.55 -3.33
C ASP A 8 -9.47 -18.48 -4.85
N GLU A 9 -10.20 -19.40 -5.43
CA GLU A 9 -10.43 -19.50 -6.87
C GLU A 9 -11.15 -18.27 -7.46
N SER A 10 -11.77 -17.45 -6.59
CA SER A 10 -12.47 -16.21 -6.96
C SER A 10 -11.61 -14.96 -6.73
N GLY A 11 -10.35 -15.12 -6.28
CA GLY A 11 -9.41 -14.03 -5.99
C GLY A 11 -9.28 -13.68 -4.52
N GLN A 12 -8.75 -12.50 -4.25
CA GLN A 12 -8.52 -12.00 -2.88
C GLN A 12 -9.82 -11.80 -2.11
N ALA A 13 -9.84 -12.19 -0.85
CA ALA A 13 -10.97 -11.96 0.03
C ALA A 13 -11.02 -10.49 0.47
N ASP A 14 -12.17 -9.86 0.28
CA ASP A 14 -12.44 -8.46 0.56
C ASP A 14 -13.34 -8.23 1.79
N THR A 15 -14.28 -9.13 2.07
CA THR A 15 -15.23 -9.04 3.18
C THR A 15 -14.80 -9.88 4.38
N VAL A 16 -15.29 -9.54 5.59
CA VAL A 16 -15.04 -10.27 6.84
C VAL A 16 -15.29 -11.76 6.67
N ASN A 17 -16.49 -12.10 6.15
CA ASN A 17 -16.90 -13.50 6.02
C ASN A 17 -15.97 -14.27 5.11
N ARG A 18 -15.67 -13.73 3.94
CA ARG A 18 -14.81 -14.38 2.95
C ARG A 18 -13.37 -14.55 3.45
N LYS A 19 -12.82 -13.53 4.11
CA LYS A 19 -11.51 -13.60 4.78
C LYS A 19 -11.48 -14.74 5.80
N PHE A 20 -12.47 -14.82 6.65
CA PHE A 20 -12.56 -15.84 7.69
C PHE A 20 -12.80 -17.24 7.11
N GLU A 21 -13.70 -17.40 6.16
CA GLU A 21 -13.99 -18.69 5.52
C GLU A 21 -12.76 -19.32 4.86
N ILE A 22 -12.00 -18.52 4.12
CA ILE A 22 -10.77 -19.00 3.46
C ILE A 22 -9.72 -19.38 4.50
N CYS A 23 -9.47 -18.52 5.50
CA CYS A 23 -8.54 -18.83 6.58
C CYS A 23 -8.95 -20.07 7.36
N SER A 24 -10.24 -20.23 7.67
CA SER A 24 -10.77 -21.40 8.37
C SER A 24 -10.60 -22.68 7.55
N ARG A 25 -10.93 -22.65 6.27
CA ARG A 25 -10.70 -23.77 5.34
C ARG A 25 -9.23 -24.18 5.29
N ALA A 26 -8.35 -23.20 5.16
CA ALA A 26 -6.91 -23.44 5.14
C ALA A 26 -6.40 -24.00 6.48
N TYR A 27 -6.88 -23.46 7.60
CA TYR A 27 -6.55 -23.93 8.94
C TYR A 27 -6.92 -25.41 9.12
N GLU A 28 -8.13 -25.79 8.73
CA GLU A 28 -8.58 -27.19 8.81
C GLU A 28 -7.74 -28.14 7.95
N ILE A 29 -7.42 -27.75 6.73
CA ILE A 29 -6.58 -28.56 5.84
C ILE A 29 -5.18 -28.73 6.47
N LEU A 30 -4.56 -27.64 6.88
CA LEU A 30 -3.21 -27.66 7.43
C LEU A 30 -3.14 -28.46 8.73
N THR A 31 -4.05 -28.23 9.67
CA THR A 31 -3.98 -28.85 11.00
C THR A 31 -4.53 -30.27 11.01
N LYS A 32 -5.69 -30.52 10.35
CA LYS A 32 -6.36 -31.82 10.41
C LYS A 32 -5.81 -32.83 9.40
N LYS A 33 -5.56 -32.40 8.15
CA LYS A 33 -5.09 -33.31 7.08
C LYS A 33 -3.57 -33.43 7.03
N ILE A 34 -2.85 -32.31 7.09
CA ILE A 34 -1.39 -32.25 6.94
C ILE A 34 -0.67 -32.40 8.27
N LYS A 35 -1.36 -32.21 9.40
CA LYS A 35 -0.79 -32.17 10.75
C LYS A 35 0.27 -31.07 10.95
N PHE A 36 0.12 -29.97 10.23
CA PHE A 36 0.99 -28.78 10.37
C PHE A 36 0.73 -28.11 11.73
N PRO A 37 1.79 -27.70 12.45
CA PRO A 37 1.64 -27.05 13.74
C PRO A 37 0.86 -25.73 13.64
N PRO A 38 -0.26 -25.55 14.36
CA PRO A 38 -1.10 -24.37 14.23
C PRO A 38 -0.38 -23.06 14.62
N GLN A 39 0.58 -23.11 15.55
CA GLN A 39 1.39 -21.96 15.95
C GLN A 39 2.36 -21.48 14.84
N ASP A 40 2.59 -22.27 13.81
CA ASP A 40 3.43 -21.95 12.67
C ASP A 40 2.62 -21.46 11.46
N ILE A 41 1.29 -21.35 11.60
CA ILE A 41 0.41 -20.78 10.59
C ILE A 41 0.29 -19.28 10.83
N ILE A 42 0.56 -18.49 9.79
CA ILE A 42 0.42 -17.03 9.77
C ILE A 42 -0.58 -16.69 8.68
N PHE A 43 -1.74 -16.19 9.04
CA PHE A 43 -2.72 -15.72 8.06
C PHE A 43 -2.47 -14.28 7.66
N ASP A 44 -2.53 -14.00 6.36
CA ASP A 44 -2.66 -12.66 5.80
C ASP A 44 -4.08 -12.51 5.22
N PRO A 45 -5.00 -11.85 5.95
CA PRO A 45 -6.37 -11.67 5.50
C PRO A 45 -6.52 -10.50 4.51
N ASN A 46 -5.49 -10.09 3.85
CA ASN A 46 -5.36 -9.01 2.87
C ASN A 46 -5.72 -7.62 3.44
N ILE A 47 -4.79 -6.69 3.33
CA ILE A 47 -5.00 -5.27 3.60
C ILE A 47 -5.16 -4.56 2.25
N PHE A 48 -6.27 -3.86 2.06
CA PHE A 48 -6.57 -3.11 0.84
C PHE A 48 -6.51 -1.60 1.08
N ALA A 49 -6.36 -0.85 -0.03
CA ALA A 49 -6.40 0.59 -0.01
C ALA A 49 -7.78 1.11 0.42
N VAL A 50 -7.79 2.14 1.26
CA VAL A 50 -9.00 2.88 1.64
C VAL A 50 -8.98 4.29 1.04
N ALA A 51 -10.07 5.02 1.19
CA ALA A 51 -10.24 6.38 0.64
C ALA A 51 -9.97 6.45 -0.88
N THR A 52 -10.42 5.44 -1.61
CA THR A 52 -10.26 5.33 -3.07
C THR A 52 -11.35 6.07 -3.85
N GLY A 53 -12.39 6.57 -3.17
CA GLY A 53 -13.60 7.11 -3.80
C GLY A 53 -14.59 6.05 -4.29
N ILE A 54 -14.30 4.78 -4.11
CA ILE A 54 -15.16 3.64 -4.49
C ILE A 54 -15.88 3.16 -3.23
N LYS A 55 -17.22 3.14 -3.23
CA LYS A 55 -18.02 2.82 -2.04
C LYS A 55 -17.80 1.41 -1.49
N GLU A 56 -17.57 0.45 -2.36
CA GLU A 56 -17.29 -0.93 -2.02
C GLU A 56 -16.00 -1.08 -1.18
N HIS A 57 -15.09 -0.11 -1.29
CA HIS A 57 -13.82 -0.09 -0.56
C HIS A 57 -13.90 0.53 0.83
N ASN A 58 -15.03 1.16 1.18
CA ASN A 58 -15.15 1.92 2.43
C ASN A 58 -14.99 1.06 3.69
N ASN A 59 -15.31 -0.23 3.62
CA ASN A 59 -15.21 -1.15 4.76
C ASN A 59 -13.88 -1.90 4.86
N TYR A 60 -12.97 -1.78 3.91
CA TYR A 60 -11.79 -2.65 3.83
C TYR A 60 -10.92 -2.68 5.09
N ALA A 61 -10.71 -1.54 5.74
CA ALA A 61 -9.97 -1.50 7.00
C ALA A 61 -10.75 -2.15 8.15
N LEU A 62 -12.04 -1.84 8.26
CA LEU A 62 -12.93 -2.43 9.26
C LEU A 62 -13.03 -3.95 9.07
N ASP A 63 -13.20 -4.40 7.83
CA ASP A 63 -13.26 -5.82 7.48
C ASP A 63 -11.98 -6.57 7.88
N PHE A 64 -10.81 -5.93 7.75
CA PHE A 64 -9.55 -6.51 8.22
C PHE A 64 -9.53 -6.65 9.74
N PHE A 65 -9.94 -5.62 10.48
CA PHE A 65 -9.97 -5.66 11.94
C PHE A 65 -10.93 -6.72 12.47
N GLU A 66 -12.13 -6.80 11.90
CA GLU A 66 -13.14 -7.78 12.33
C GLU A 66 -12.73 -9.22 11.94
N ALA A 67 -12.20 -9.43 10.73
CA ALA A 67 -11.66 -10.73 10.33
C ALA A 67 -10.50 -11.17 11.23
N THR A 68 -9.60 -10.24 11.59
CA THR A 68 -8.51 -10.52 12.53
C THR A 68 -9.05 -10.99 13.87
N LYS A 69 -10.04 -10.32 14.45
CA LYS A 69 -10.70 -10.74 15.71
C LYS A 69 -11.28 -12.15 15.61
N LEU A 70 -11.97 -12.45 14.50
CA LEU A 70 -12.54 -13.78 14.27
C LEU A 70 -11.47 -14.87 14.14
N ILE A 71 -10.41 -14.61 13.36
CA ILE A 71 -9.28 -15.54 13.22
C ILE A 71 -8.66 -15.84 14.59
N LYS A 72 -8.38 -14.82 15.38
CA LYS A 72 -7.77 -14.98 16.71
C LYS A 72 -8.67 -15.74 17.68
N LYS A 73 -9.98 -15.58 17.56
CA LYS A 73 -10.96 -16.24 18.41
C LYS A 73 -11.19 -17.71 18.02
N GLU A 74 -11.36 -17.97 16.72
CA GLU A 74 -11.87 -19.26 16.22
C GLU A 74 -10.76 -20.20 15.70
N LEU A 75 -9.56 -19.67 15.37
CA LEU A 75 -8.43 -20.44 14.86
C LEU A 75 -7.27 -20.43 15.88
N PRO A 76 -7.32 -21.26 16.92
CA PRO A 76 -6.39 -21.18 18.05
C PRO A 76 -4.93 -21.36 17.60
N LEU A 77 -4.03 -20.59 18.22
CA LEU A 77 -2.60 -20.52 17.98
C LEU A 77 -2.16 -19.93 16.62
N ALA A 78 -3.06 -19.79 15.66
CA ALA A 78 -2.73 -19.13 14.42
C ALA A 78 -2.39 -17.65 14.65
N LYS A 79 -1.49 -17.12 13.83
CA LYS A 79 -1.04 -15.72 13.85
C LYS A 79 -1.64 -14.96 12.69
N VAL A 80 -1.67 -13.63 12.81
CA VAL A 80 -2.13 -12.73 11.77
C VAL A 80 -1.04 -11.75 11.41
N SER A 81 -0.82 -11.57 10.11
CA SER A 81 0.09 -10.61 9.51
C SER A 81 -0.62 -9.82 8.42
N GLY A 82 0.05 -8.83 7.83
CA GLY A 82 -0.41 -8.12 6.64
C GLY A 82 0.51 -7.01 6.20
N GLY A 83 0.41 -6.64 4.91
CA GLY A 83 1.13 -5.55 4.28
C GLY A 83 0.46 -4.21 4.56
N VAL A 84 0.93 -3.48 5.58
CA VAL A 84 0.28 -2.27 6.09
C VAL A 84 0.32 -1.12 5.09
N SER A 85 1.35 -1.02 4.26
CA SER A 85 1.51 0.07 3.29
C SER A 85 0.35 0.17 2.30
N ASN A 86 -0.34 -0.94 2.01
CA ASN A 86 -1.48 -0.99 1.10
C ASN A 86 -2.63 -0.09 1.54
N VAL A 87 -2.88 0.04 2.85
CA VAL A 87 -4.00 0.84 3.37
C VAL A 87 -3.95 2.30 2.90
N SER A 88 -2.76 2.83 2.69
CA SER A 88 -2.51 4.24 2.35
C SER A 88 -2.22 4.50 0.86
N PHE A 89 -2.46 3.52 -0.01
CA PHE A 89 -2.11 3.60 -1.42
C PHE A 89 -2.73 4.81 -2.13
N SER A 90 -3.95 5.20 -1.76
CA SER A 90 -4.65 6.38 -2.31
C SER A 90 -3.93 7.71 -2.02
N PHE A 91 -3.01 7.73 -1.05
CA PHE A 91 -2.23 8.91 -0.65
C PHE A 91 -0.78 8.83 -1.10
N ARG A 92 -0.46 8.09 -2.17
CA ARG A 92 0.87 8.09 -2.77
C ARG A 92 1.34 9.51 -3.05
N GLY A 93 2.60 9.81 -2.69
CA GLY A 93 3.17 11.16 -2.81
C GLY A 93 2.98 12.06 -1.58
N ASN A 94 2.16 11.65 -0.59
CA ASN A 94 2.01 12.35 0.68
C ASN A 94 2.49 11.48 1.84
N ASN A 95 3.82 11.40 2.02
CA ASN A 95 4.43 10.50 3.00
C ASN A 95 3.95 10.77 4.42
N GLN A 96 3.74 12.04 4.81
CA GLN A 96 3.30 12.40 6.16
C GLN A 96 1.91 11.81 6.48
N VAL A 97 0.97 11.89 5.54
CA VAL A 97 -0.35 11.29 5.70
C VAL A 97 -0.26 9.75 5.70
N ARG A 98 0.57 9.18 4.82
CA ARG A 98 0.77 7.73 4.76
C ARG A 98 1.34 7.18 6.07
N GLU A 99 2.35 7.81 6.64
CA GLU A 99 2.95 7.44 7.93
C GLU A 99 1.91 7.48 9.06
N ALA A 100 1.08 8.52 9.08
CA ALA A 100 -0.03 8.63 10.03
C ALA A 100 -1.05 7.50 9.84
N MET A 101 -1.42 7.19 8.59
CA MET A 101 -2.34 6.08 8.27
C MET A 101 -1.77 4.73 8.70
N HIS A 102 -0.48 4.46 8.43
CA HIS A 102 0.18 3.22 8.86
C HIS A 102 0.13 3.07 10.38
N SER A 103 0.42 4.13 11.10
CA SER A 103 0.44 4.13 12.58
C SER A 103 -0.95 3.97 13.18
N CYS A 104 -1.95 4.66 12.64
CA CYS A 104 -3.35 4.48 13.04
C CYS A 104 -3.84 3.05 12.74
N PHE A 105 -3.51 2.52 11.56
CA PHE A 105 -3.92 1.16 11.19
C PHE A 105 -3.30 0.13 12.13
N LEU A 106 -1.98 0.20 12.37
CA LEU A 106 -1.27 -0.70 13.28
C LEU A 106 -1.87 -0.65 14.70
N TYR A 107 -2.17 0.54 15.21
CA TYR A 107 -2.78 0.69 16.53
C TYR A 107 -4.08 -0.10 16.65
N HIS A 108 -4.98 -0.01 15.68
CA HIS A 108 -6.25 -0.73 15.68
C HIS A 108 -6.10 -2.21 15.33
N ALA A 109 -5.23 -2.56 14.39
CA ALA A 109 -4.97 -3.95 14.00
C ALA A 109 -4.33 -4.76 15.14
N ILE A 110 -3.38 -4.19 15.87
CA ILE A 110 -2.80 -4.82 17.08
C ILE A 110 -3.86 -5.03 18.15
N LYS A 111 -4.73 -4.04 18.38
CA LYS A 111 -5.89 -4.20 19.29
C LYS A 111 -6.86 -5.28 18.85
N ALA A 112 -7.00 -5.50 17.55
CA ALA A 112 -7.80 -6.58 16.99
C ALA A 112 -7.13 -7.96 17.11
N GLY A 113 -5.83 -8.01 17.42
CA GLY A 113 -5.06 -9.23 17.62
C GLY A 113 -4.03 -9.55 16.54
N MET A 114 -3.68 -8.59 15.67
CA MET A 114 -2.60 -8.73 14.69
C MET A 114 -1.27 -8.97 15.40
N ASP A 115 -0.51 -9.99 14.98
CA ASP A 115 0.73 -10.40 15.62
C ASP A 115 1.99 -9.82 14.93
N MET A 116 1.92 -9.62 13.62
CA MET A 116 3.05 -9.20 12.79
C MET A 116 2.56 -8.21 11.72
N ALA A 117 3.48 -7.39 11.19
CA ALA A 117 3.19 -6.47 10.12
C ALA A 117 4.37 -6.36 9.15
N ILE A 118 4.08 -6.25 7.87
CA ILE A 118 5.04 -5.86 6.84
C ILE A 118 4.87 -4.36 6.64
N VAL A 119 5.86 -3.58 7.05
CA VAL A 119 5.83 -2.11 6.98
C VAL A 119 7.24 -1.56 7.07
N ASN A 120 7.47 -0.40 6.46
CA ASN A 120 8.73 0.30 6.66
C ASN A 120 8.77 0.92 8.07
N ALA A 121 9.61 0.36 8.94
CA ALA A 121 9.73 0.82 10.33
C ALA A 121 10.17 2.29 10.45
N GLY A 122 10.90 2.82 9.46
CA GLY A 122 11.29 4.23 9.40
C GLY A 122 10.15 5.19 9.03
N GLN A 123 9.01 4.65 8.62
CA GLN A 123 7.81 5.41 8.21
C GLN A 123 6.64 5.18 9.18
N ILE A 124 6.94 4.95 10.44
CA ILE A 124 5.94 4.83 11.50
C ILE A 124 6.15 5.97 12.48
N THR A 125 5.07 6.68 12.79
CA THR A 125 5.05 7.68 13.86
C THR A 125 4.34 7.14 15.10
N ILE A 126 4.55 7.78 16.25
CA ILE A 126 3.84 7.40 17.47
C ILE A 126 2.38 7.85 17.35
N TYR A 127 1.43 6.93 17.58
CA TYR A 127 0.00 7.18 17.41
C TYR A 127 -0.49 8.44 18.14
N GLU A 128 -0.04 8.66 19.38
CA GLU A 128 -0.41 9.82 20.19
C GLU A 128 0.16 11.14 19.67
N GLN A 129 1.23 11.08 18.86
CA GLN A 129 1.88 12.26 18.27
C GLN A 129 1.28 12.67 16.94
N ILE A 130 0.40 11.86 16.36
CA ILE A 130 -0.33 12.25 15.16
C ILE A 130 -1.23 13.44 15.48
N PRO A 131 -1.20 14.51 14.67
CA PRO A 131 -2.13 15.63 14.84
C PRO A 131 -3.57 15.15 14.96
N LYS A 132 -4.29 15.67 15.96
CA LYS A 132 -5.61 15.15 16.33
C LYS A 132 -6.61 15.18 15.18
N ASP A 133 -6.65 16.26 14.43
CA ASP A 133 -7.52 16.42 13.26
C ASP A 133 -7.23 15.40 12.16
N LEU A 134 -5.95 15.13 11.88
CA LEU A 134 -5.54 14.12 10.91
C LEU A 134 -5.89 12.70 11.41
N ARG A 135 -5.61 12.42 12.68
CA ARG A 135 -5.91 11.11 13.27
C ARG A 135 -7.41 10.81 13.25
N GLU A 136 -8.24 11.76 13.69
CA GLU A 136 -9.70 11.60 13.68
C GLU A 136 -10.24 11.39 12.25
N ALA A 137 -9.71 12.11 11.26
CA ALA A 137 -10.12 11.92 9.86
C ALA A 137 -9.70 10.55 9.32
N ILE A 138 -8.51 10.05 9.66
CA ILE A 138 -8.05 8.70 9.29
C ILE A 138 -8.96 7.64 9.94
N GLU A 139 -9.28 7.78 11.22
CA GLU A 139 -10.15 6.85 11.93
C GLU A 139 -11.58 6.87 11.39
N ASP A 140 -12.11 8.04 11.03
CA ASP A 140 -13.41 8.15 10.38
C ASP A 140 -13.47 7.32 9.09
N VAL A 141 -12.39 7.31 8.30
CA VAL A 141 -12.25 6.47 7.10
C VAL A 141 -12.13 4.99 7.46
N PHE A 142 -11.28 4.63 8.42
CA PHE A 142 -11.06 3.22 8.79
C PHE A 142 -12.30 2.54 9.36
N PHE A 143 -13.14 3.30 10.05
CA PHE A 143 -14.39 2.80 10.64
C PHE A 143 -15.63 3.12 9.80
N ASN A 144 -15.43 3.63 8.58
CA ASN A 144 -16.53 3.99 7.67
C ASN A 144 -17.65 4.75 8.37
N LYS A 145 -17.29 5.82 9.08
CA LYS A 145 -18.17 6.53 9.99
C LYS A 145 -19.35 7.19 9.28
N ASP A 146 -19.11 7.75 8.11
CA ASP A 146 -20.11 8.37 7.25
C ASP A 146 -19.57 8.54 5.81
N ASP A 147 -20.47 8.83 4.86
CA ASP A 147 -20.14 8.96 3.44
C ASP A 147 -19.14 10.09 3.12
N GLY A 148 -18.98 11.08 4.00
CA GLY A 148 -18.06 12.22 3.83
C GLY A 148 -16.66 11.99 4.42
N ALA A 149 -16.38 10.83 5.02
CA ALA A 149 -15.12 10.58 5.71
C ALA A 149 -13.91 10.68 4.76
N THR A 150 -14.02 10.13 3.55
CA THR A 150 -12.96 10.20 2.53
C THR A 150 -12.66 11.64 2.11
N ASP A 151 -13.68 12.45 1.85
CA ASP A 151 -13.50 13.84 1.44
C ASP A 151 -12.85 14.68 2.55
N ARG A 152 -13.25 14.46 3.80
CA ARG A 152 -12.60 15.12 4.96
C ARG A 152 -11.12 14.78 5.07
N LEU A 153 -10.76 13.51 4.87
CA LEU A 153 -9.35 13.10 4.90
C LEU A 153 -8.57 13.72 3.74
N ILE A 154 -9.14 13.80 2.53
CA ILE A 154 -8.52 14.46 1.38
C ILE A 154 -8.28 15.94 1.68
N ASP A 155 -9.27 16.67 2.20
CA ASP A 155 -9.16 18.10 2.53
C ASP A 155 -8.08 18.36 3.59
N ILE A 156 -8.04 17.54 4.63
CA ILE A 156 -7.03 17.63 5.69
C ILE A 156 -5.64 17.29 5.11
N SER A 157 -5.53 16.27 4.28
CA SER A 157 -4.28 15.84 3.68
C SER A 157 -3.59 16.94 2.89
N GLY A 158 -4.37 17.83 2.26
CA GLY A 158 -3.87 18.99 1.53
C GLY A 158 -3.08 19.98 2.41
N LYS A 159 -3.36 20.05 3.71
CA LYS A 159 -2.61 20.90 4.65
C LYS A 159 -1.22 20.33 4.94
N PHE A 160 -1.09 19.00 4.95
CA PHE A 160 0.15 18.30 5.23
C PHE A 160 1.03 18.14 3.98
N SER A 161 0.45 18.16 2.78
CA SER A 161 1.20 18.17 1.52
C SER A 161 2.02 19.47 1.32
N LYS A 162 1.59 20.58 1.91
CA LYS A 162 2.28 21.88 1.76
C LYS A 162 3.55 22.00 2.60
N ASN A 163 3.76 21.12 3.58
CA ASN A 163 4.95 21.06 4.43
C ASN A 163 6.03 20.07 3.95
N VAL A 164 5.78 19.32 2.89
CA VAL A 164 6.91 18.85 2.10
C VAL A 164 7.49 20.14 1.54
N GLU A 165 8.55 20.67 2.20
CA GLU A 165 9.49 21.51 1.51
C GLU A 165 9.59 20.88 0.13
N LYS A 166 9.17 21.63 -0.91
CA LYS A 166 9.74 21.43 -2.21
C LYS A 166 11.25 21.40 -1.91
N GLN A 167 11.81 20.20 -1.71
CA GLN A 167 13.19 20.06 -2.11
C GLN A 167 13.17 20.79 -3.43
N LYS A 168 13.85 21.92 -3.48
CA LYS A 168 14.14 22.58 -4.72
C LYS A 168 14.84 21.48 -5.51
N VAL A 169 14.01 20.66 -6.18
CA VAL A 169 14.45 19.91 -7.34
C VAL A 169 14.85 21.07 -8.24
N THR A 170 16.13 21.38 -8.16
CA THR A 170 16.71 22.43 -8.97
C THR A 170 16.22 22.08 -10.37
N LYS A 171 15.56 23.00 -11.05
CA LYS A 171 15.01 22.74 -12.40
C LYS A 171 16.11 22.39 -13.41
N GLU A 172 17.33 22.26 -12.94
CA GLU A 172 18.53 21.87 -13.71
C GLU A 172 18.34 20.58 -14.51
N TRP A 173 17.57 19.60 -13.98
CA TRP A 173 17.26 18.39 -14.74
C TRP A 173 16.38 18.68 -15.98
N ARG A 174 15.64 19.79 -16.00
CA ARG A 174 14.84 20.21 -17.15
C ARG A 174 15.69 20.74 -18.31
N GLU A 175 16.95 21.08 -18.05
CA GLU A 175 17.92 21.54 -19.06
C GLU A 175 18.60 20.35 -19.78
N GLN A 176 18.38 19.12 -19.29
CA GLN A 176 18.94 17.91 -19.90
C GLN A 176 18.18 17.51 -21.17
N SER A 177 18.72 16.53 -21.91
CA SER A 177 18.04 15.98 -23.08
C SER A 177 16.67 15.38 -22.69
N VAL A 178 15.75 15.31 -23.65
CA VAL A 178 14.40 14.78 -23.38
C VAL A 178 14.43 13.32 -22.90
N GLU A 179 15.39 12.52 -23.36
CA GLU A 179 15.62 11.15 -22.91
C GLU A 179 15.97 11.10 -21.42
N GLU A 180 16.88 11.98 -20.99
CA GLU A 180 17.27 12.05 -19.57
C GLU A 180 16.15 12.63 -18.70
N ARG A 181 15.35 13.58 -19.22
CA ARG A 181 14.20 14.12 -18.51
C ARG A 181 13.14 13.06 -18.25
N VAL A 182 12.85 12.21 -19.24
CA VAL A 182 11.89 11.11 -19.09
C VAL A 182 12.40 10.05 -18.09
N LYS A 183 13.67 9.67 -18.18
CA LYS A 183 14.30 8.78 -17.19
C LYS A 183 14.22 9.35 -15.78
N TYR A 184 14.61 10.62 -15.61
CA TYR A 184 14.58 11.29 -14.32
C TYR A 184 13.17 11.36 -13.74
N SER A 185 12.17 11.70 -14.56
CA SER A 185 10.76 11.75 -14.16
C SER A 185 10.27 10.38 -13.69
N LEU A 186 10.63 9.30 -14.41
CA LEU A 186 10.25 7.94 -14.06
C LEU A 186 10.88 7.50 -12.73
N ILE A 187 12.20 7.71 -12.57
CA ILE A 187 12.95 7.35 -11.35
C ILE A 187 12.42 8.08 -10.12
N ASN A 188 12.03 9.36 -10.28
CA ASN A 188 11.60 10.21 -9.18
C ASN A 188 10.07 10.32 -9.03
N GLY A 189 9.28 9.61 -9.85
CA GLY A 189 7.83 9.62 -9.79
C GLY A 189 7.19 10.97 -10.14
N ILE A 190 7.81 11.77 -11.03
CA ILE A 190 7.35 13.11 -11.42
C ILE A 190 6.42 12.99 -12.63
N ASN A 191 5.12 13.27 -12.45
CA ASN A 191 4.13 13.18 -13.52
C ASN A 191 3.87 14.50 -14.26
N GLU A 192 4.29 15.64 -13.69
CA GLU A 192 3.94 16.99 -14.17
C GLU A 192 4.30 17.24 -15.65
N TYR A 193 5.38 16.62 -16.15
CA TYR A 193 5.92 16.88 -17.48
C TYR A 193 5.82 15.66 -18.43
N ILE A 194 5.27 14.55 -17.97
CA ILE A 194 5.39 13.26 -18.67
C ILE A 194 4.76 13.28 -20.06
N GLU A 195 3.61 13.92 -20.22
CA GLU A 195 2.91 14.01 -21.50
C GLU A 195 3.75 14.83 -22.52
N ASN A 196 4.23 16.00 -22.10
CA ASN A 196 4.99 16.88 -22.97
C ASN A 196 6.34 16.27 -23.37
N ASP A 197 7.05 15.67 -22.41
CA ASP A 197 8.35 15.06 -22.68
C ASP A 197 8.22 13.78 -23.52
N THR A 198 7.16 13.00 -23.33
CA THR A 198 6.89 11.82 -24.16
C THR A 198 6.51 12.21 -25.58
N GLU A 199 5.73 13.28 -25.76
CA GLU A 199 5.37 13.79 -27.09
C GLU A 199 6.58 14.38 -27.83
N GLU A 200 7.48 15.07 -27.10
CA GLU A 200 8.77 15.53 -27.66
C GLU A 200 9.61 14.34 -28.11
N LEU A 201 9.70 13.26 -27.32
CA LEU A 201 10.37 12.02 -27.71
C LEU A 201 9.74 11.38 -28.95
N ARG A 202 8.40 11.33 -29.00
CA ARG A 202 7.66 10.76 -30.13
C ARG A 202 7.97 11.50 -31.44
N ASN A 203 8.15 12.82 -31.38
CA ASN A 203 8.50 13.62 -32.55
C ASN A 203 9.97 13.46 -32.93
N LYS A 204 10.86 13.12 -31.99
CA LYS A 204 12.28 12.91 -32.20
C LYS A 204 12.63 11.52 -32.70
N LEU A 205 11.95 10.52 -32.18
CA LEU A 205 12.13 9.10 -32.52
C LEU A 205 11.06 8.67 -33.52
N ASN A 206 11.48 8.02 -34.61
CA ASN A 206 10.57 7.64 -35.69
C ASN A 206 9.61 6.49 -35.34
N LYS A 207 9.89 5.74 -34.27
CA LYS A 207 9.08 4.58 -33.85
C LYS A 207 8.71 4.72 -32.37
N PRO A 208 7.41 4.65 -32.03
CA PRO A 208 6.97 4.68 -30.62
C PRO A 208 7.63 3.60 -29.73
N LEU A 209 7.95 2.43 -30.32
CA LEU A 209 8.60 1.35 -29.59
C LEU A 209 10.00 1.72 -29.09
N GLU A 210 10.74 2.57 -29.82
CA GLU A 210 12.06 3.05 -29.40
C GLU A 210 12.02 3.92 -28.14
N ILE A 211 10.88 4.52 -27.81
CA ILE A 211 10.67 5.26 -26.55
C ILE A 211 10.60 4.26 -25.39
N ILE A 212 9.89 3.16 -25.60
CA ILE A 212 9.67 2.12 -24.59
C ILE A 212 10.98 1.37 -24.35
N GLU A 213 11.60 0.84 -25.45
CA GLU A 213 12.81 0.02 -25.37
C GLU A 213 14.08 0.81 -25.01
N GLY A 214 14.06 2.14 -25.15
CA GLY A 214 15.16 3.04 -24.77
C GLY A 214 14.91 3.71 -23.42
N PRO A 215 14.58 5.03 -23.42
CA PRO A 215 14.56 5.85 -22.20
C PRO A 215 13.67 5.32 -21.08
N LEU A 216 12.53 4.69 -21.41
CA LEU A 216 11.62 4.17 -20.39
C LEU A 216 12.18 2.87 -19.76
N MET A 217 12.70 1.94 -20.56
CA MET A 217 13.33 0.73 -20.04
C MET A 217 14.61 1.02 -19.27
N ASP A 218 15.41 1.98 -19.75
CA ASP A 218 16.61 2.43 -19.02
C ASP A 218 16.24 2.98 -17.64
N GLY A 219 15.19 3.80 -17.56
CA GLY A 219 14.67 4.32 -16.30
C GLY A 219 14.14 3.21 -15.39
N MET A 220 13.38 2.26 -15.94
CA MET A 220 12.84 1.11 -15.18
C MET A 220 13.94 0.18 -14.67
N ASN A 221 15.01 -0.03 -15.42
CA ASN A 221 16.16 -0.81 -14.96
C ASN A 221 16.82 -0.14 -13.73
N ILE A 222 16.99 1.19 -13.77
CA ILE A 222 17.52 1.94 -12.62
C ILE A 222 16.56 1.81 -11.41
N VAL A 223 15.24 1.93 -11.62
CA VAL A 223 14.24 1.72 -10.56
C VAL A 223 14.34 0.31 -10.00
N GLY A 224 14.49 -0.71 -10.86
CA GLY A 224 14.68 -2.10 -10.46
C GLY A 224 15.94 -2.32 -9.63
N ASP A 225 17.06 -1.72 -10.04
CA ASP A 225 18.34 -1.80 -9.30
C ASP A 225 18.23 -1.11 -7.93
N LEU A 226 17.60 0.07 -7.85
CA LEU A 226 17.34 0.79 -6.61
C LEU A 226 16.41 -0.01 -5.68
N PHE A 227 15.40 -0.66 -6.26
CA PHE A 227 14.50 -1.54 -5.50
C PHE A 227 15.24 -2.78 -4.98
N GLY A 228 16.02 -3.45 -5.83
CA GLY A 228 16.83 -4.60 -5.44
C GLY A 228 17.89 -4.27 -4.38
N ALA A 229 18.40 -3.03 -4.37
CA ALA A 229 19.32 -2.54 -3.33
C ALA A 229 18.59 -2.04 -2.07
N CYS A 230 17.26 -2.18 -1.96
CA CYS A 230 16.43 -1.64 -0.89
C CYS A 230 16.55 -0.11 -0.68
N LEU A 231 16.91 0.63 -1.72
CA LEU A 231 17.02 2.09 -1.71
C LEU A 231 15.74 2.79 -2.20
N LEU A 232 14.84 2.05 -2.84
CA LEU A 232 13.55 2.51 -3.31
C LEU A 232 12.44 1.60 -2.77
N TYR A 233 11.50 2.15 -2.02
CA TYR A 233 10.36 1.44 -1.42
C TYR A 233 9.07 1.92 -2.09
N THR A 234 8.81 1.47 -3.31
CA THR A 234 7.63 1.89 -4.07
C THR A 234 6.57 0.82 -4.22
N SER A 235 6.90 -0.45 -3.92
CA SER A 235 5.93 -1.55 -3.89
C SER A 235 6.00 -2.27 -2.56
N ASP A 236 4.85 -2.79 -2.13
CA ASP A 236 4.74 -3.72 -1.01
C ASP A 236 5.00 -5.14 -1.55
N ALA A 237 5.68 -5.96 -0.78
CA ALA A 237 5.89 -7.37 -1.12
C ALA A 237 4.58 -8.17 -1.31
N ALA A 238 3.44 -7.60 -0.90
CA ALA A 238 2.10 -8.15 -1.17
C ALA A 238 1.58 -7.85 -2.58
N ASP A 239 2.12 -6.84 -3.28
CA ASP A 239 1.73 -6.49 -4.66
C ASP A 239 2.41 -7.39 -5.71
N ASP A 240 3.52 -8.07 -5.36
CA ASP A 240 4.28 -8.94 -6.29
C ASP A 240 3.58 -10.29 -6.58
N GLY A 241 2.41 -10.54 -6.01
CA GLY A 241 1.64 -11.77 -6.18
C GLY A 241 0.67 -11.79 -7.36
N VAL A 242 0.61 -10.76 -8.19
CA VAL A 242 -0.30 -10.64 -9.33
C VAL A 242 0.50 -10.51 -10.62
N GLY A 243 1.06 -11.61 -11.06
CA GLY A 243 1.60 -11.83 -12.39
C GLY A 243 0.83 -12.91 -13.09
#